data_53e0e9a58e506b72d5b10060bd37e6c7
#
_entry.id   53e0e9a58e506b72d5b10060bd37e6c7
#
_cell.length_a   1.000
_cell.length_b   1.000
_cell.length_c   1.000
_cell.angle_alpha   90.00
_cell.angle_beta   90.00
_cell.angle_gamma   90.00
#
_symmetry.space_group_name_H-M   'P 1'
#
loop_
_entity.id
_entity.type
_entity.pdbx_description
1 polymer ?
#
loop_
_entity_poly.entity_id
_entity_poly.type
_entity_poly.pdbx_seq_one_letter_code
_entity_poly.pdbx_strand_id
1 'polypeptide(L)'
;MKRFLPLIPLLLALLGTACGGSASYTPADFTTEVYTPAYASGFDIRGTERNAATLVTVRTPWQGGSGIEQHLLVLREGIEPPADFDGQIVKAPVRHVVCMSSSHVAMFDAIGQIRRVCGVSGIDYISNAYVNEHRCCGEVLDVGYDTNLNFERLAAMQPDLMLLYGVTGENTVVTGKLRELGIPYIYVGDYMEESPLGKAEWLMVAAELCNDRGRGAETFGGIAERYGAIKTAVAGSAPAVRPKVMLNTPYRDTWFMPSSRSFMIRLIEDAGGEYVYTKNDSDTSVAVDLEEAYLLASSADVWLNVGPCNTLAELTTQHPKFAGIPAVRNRMVFNNNRRQTPAGGSDFWESGVIRPDLVLRDLSLILGGKPAEEGELHYYKRLE
;
A
#
# COMPACT_ATOMS: atom_id res chain seq x y z
N MET A 1 -34.41 79.36 -40.58
CA MET A 1 -34.40 78.61 -39.33
C MET A 1 -34.13 77.14 -39.66
N LYS A 2 -32.89 76.69 -39.55
CA LYS A 2 -32.49 75.29 -39.81
C LYS A 2 -32.43 74.56 -38.45
N ARG A 3 -33.25 73.53 -38.25
CA ARG A 3 -33.24 72.69 -37.09
C ARG A 3 -32.15 71.60 -37.26
N PHE A 4 -31.17 71.62 -36.39
CA PHE A 4 -30.21 70.53 -36.23
C PHE A 4 -30.82 69.42 -35.36
N LEU A 5 -30.79 68.19 -35.88
CA LEU A 5 -31.11 66.98 -35.15
C LEU A 5 -29.79 66.36 -34.65
N PRO A 6 -29.62 66.03 -33.39
CA PRO A 6 -28.39 65.33 -32.94
C PRO A 6 -28.51 63.82 -33.23
N LEU A 7 -27.52 63.30 -33.91
CA LEU A 7 -27.27 61.85 -34.04
C LEU A 7 -26.76 61.29 -32.70
N ILE A 8 -27.50 60.36 -32.10
CA ILE A 8 -27.09 59.57 -30.95
C ILE A 8 -26.38 58.30 -31.50
N PRO A 9 -25.06 58.03 -31.19
CA PRO A 9 -24.45 56.78 -31.56
C PRO A 9 -24.95 55.67 -30.65
N LEU A 10 -25.59 54.65 -31.21
CA LEU A 10 -25.99 53.41 -30.57
C LEU A 10 -24.75 52.58 -30.30
N LEU A 11 -24.29 52.61 -29.03
CA LEU A 11 -23.18 51.77 -28.57
C LEU A 11 -23.71 50.33 -28.35
N LEU A 12 -23.47 49.46 -29.35
CA LEU A 12 -23.80 48.03 -29.23
C LEU A 12 -22.79 47.41 -28.26
N ALA A 13 -23.17 47.20 -26.98
CA ALA A 13 -22.41 46.38 -26.04
C ALA A 13 -22.54 44.91 -26.46
N LEU A 14 -21.50 44.38 -27.10
CA LEU A 14 -21.31 42.93 -27.24
C LEU A 14 -21.07 42.35 -25.85
N LEU A 15 -22.11 41.89 -25.19
CA LEU A 15 -22.02 40.93 -24.07
C LEU A 15 -21.56 39.60 -24.64
N GLY A 16 -20.24 39.41 -24.65
CA GLY A 16 -19.68 38.08 -24.82
C GLY A 16 -20.12 37.18 -23.64
N THR A 17 -21.16 36.41 -23.89
CA THR A 17 -21.46 35.26 -23.01
C THR A 17 -20.30 34.29 -23.15
N ALA A 18 -19.33 34.36 -22.22
CA ALA A 18 -18.42 33.26 -22.01
C ALA A 18 -19.28 32.07 -21.51
N CYS A 19 -19.72 31.23 -22.43
CA CYS A 19 -20.15 29.90 -22.10
C CYS A 19 -18.95 29.16 -21.51
N GLY A 20 -18.83 29.21 -20.19
CA GLY A 20 -18.04 28.23 -19.46
C GLY A 20 -18.74 26.87 -19.62
N GLY A 21 -18.48 26.18 -20.75
CA GLY A 21 -18.86 24.79 -20.87
C GLY A 21 -18.12 24.02 -19.78
N SER A 22 -18.85 23.37 -18.88
CA SER A 22 -18.27 22.35 -17.99
C SER A 22 -17.56 21.34 -18.90
N ALA A 23 -16.26 21.19 -18.75
CA ALA A 23 -15.52 20.18 -19.50
C ALA A 23 -16.09 18.81 -19.08
N SER A 24 -16.64 18.09 -20.05
CA SER A 24 -17.00 16.67 -19.84
C SER A 24 -15.71 15.87 -20.01
N TYR A 25 -15.36 15.05 -19.03
CA TYR A 25 -14.24 14.13 -19.11
C TYR A 25 -14.75 12.71 -19.17
N THR A 26 -14.22 11.92 -20.09
CA THR A 26 -14.37 10.47 -20.13
C THR A 26 -12.98 9.84 -19.95
N PRO A 27 -12.87 8.57 -19.51
CA PRO A 27 -11.55 7.91 -19.42
C PRO A 27 -10.76 7.96 -20.74
N ALA A 28 -11.42 7.99 -21.88
CA ALA A 28 -10.79 8.08 -23.21
C ALA A 28 -10.08 9.40 -23.50
N ASP A 29 -10.38 10.46 -22.75
CA ASP A 29 -9.72 11.77 -22.91
C ASP A 29 -8.32 11.82 -22.27
N PHE A 30 -7.99 10.83 -21.43
CA PHE A 30 -6.72 10.74 -20.70
C PHE A 30 -5.70 9.92 -21.48
N THR A 31 -5.18 10.51 -22.55
CA THR A 31 -4.23 9.86 -23.49
C THR A 31 -2.77 10.16 -23.19
N THR A 32 -2.50 11.25 -22.45
CA THR A 32 -1.14 11.65 -22.11
C THR A 32 -0.61 10.82 -20.96
N GLU A 33 0.51 10.14 -21.16
CA GLU A 33 1.21 9.43 -20.12
C GLU A 33 1.78 10.41 -19.10
N VAL A 34 1.40 10.23 -17.83
CA VAL A 34 1.87 11.04 -16.71
C VAL A 34 2.79 10.22 -15.81
N TYR A 35 2.38 9.01 -15.50
CA TYR A 35 3.18 8.04 -14.78
C TYR A 35 2.74 6.61 -15.13
N THR A 36 3.66 5.85 -15.71
CA THR A 36 3.50 4.41 -15.94
C THR A 36 4.40 3.68 -14.96
N PRO A 37 3.86 2.88 -14.04
CA PRO A 37 4.65 2.13 -13.08
C PRO A 37 5.64 1.19 -13.76
N ALA A 38 6.84 1.10 -13.19
CA ALA A 38 7.89 0.20 -13.66
C ALA A 38 7.79 -1.20 -13.02
N TYR A 39 7.17 -1.30 -11.86
CA TYR A 39 7.09 -2.52 -11.05
C TYR A 39 5.67 -2.88 -10.63
N ALA A 40 4.83 -1.90 -10.36
CA ALA A 40 3.43 -2.11 -10.03
C ALA A 40 2.60 -2.43 -11.28
N SER A 41 1.60 -3.29 -11.11
CA SER A 41 0.67 -3.68 -12.16
C SER A 41 -0.74 -3.14 -11.95
N GLY A 42 -1.06 -2.76 -10.72
CA GLY A 42 -2.42 -2.44 -10.28
C GLY A 42 -2.88 -1.02 -10.56
N PHE A 43 -2.03 -0.11 -11.03
CA PHE A 43 -2.45 1.27 -11.34
C PHE A 43 -1.70 1.89 -12.50
N ASP A 44 -2.24 2.97 -13.05
CA ASP A 44 -1.52 3.97 -13.85
C ASP A 44 -2.09 5.38 -13.62
N ILE A 45 -1.35 6.39 -14.08
CA ILE A 45 -1.78 7.79 -14.00
C ILE A 45 -1.62 8.42 -15.38
N ARG A 46 -2.75 8.85 -15.94
CA ARG A 46 -2.80 9.51 -17.25
C ARG A 46 -3.33 10.93 -17.13
N GLY A 47 -2.93 11.78 -18.03
CA GLY A 47 -3.36 13.17 -18.12
C GLY A 47 -4.07 13.50 -19.41
N THR A 48 -4.59 14.71 -19.46
CA THR A 48 -5.07 15.33 -20.70
C THR A 48 -3.99 16.23 -21.30
N GLU A 49 -4.09 16.56 -22.59
CA GLU A 49 -3.16 17.48 -23.26
C GLU A 49 -3.04 18.85 -22.55
N ARG A 50 -4.08 19.27 -21.83
CA ARG A 50 -4.13 20.56 -21.12
C ARG A 50 -3.62 20.51 -19.68
N ASN A 51 -3.20 19.36 -19.17
CA ASN A 51 -2.72 19.15 -17.79
C ASN A 51 -3.68 19.63 -16.67
N ALA A 52 -4.95 19.83 -17.00
CA ALA A 52 -5.97 20.34 -16.06
C ALA A 52 -6.45 19.27 -15.07
N ALA A 53 -6.30 18.01 -15.45
CA ALA A 53 -6.73 16.87 -14.66
C ALA A 53 -5.85 15.65 -14.96
N THR A 54 -5.81 14.72 -14.01
CA THR A 54 -5.24 13.39 -14.21
C THR A 54 -6.25 12.33 -13.83
N LEU A 55 -6.15 11.17 -14.45
CA LEU A 55 -6.93 9.99 -14.15
C LEU A 55 -6.02 8.95 -13.51
N VAL A 56 -6.32 8.59 -12.27
CA VAL A 56 -5.75 7.41 -11.63
C VAL A 56 -6.67 6.24 -11.95
N THR A 57 -6.16 5.26 -12.67
CA THR A 57 -6.87 4.01 -12.95
C THR A 57 -6.32 2.92 -12.04
N VAL A 58 -7.18 2.29 -11.26
CA VAL A 58 -6.84 1.12 -10.45
C VAL A 58 -7.44 -0.11 -11.10
N ARG A 59 -6.58 -1.07 -11.43
CA ARG A 59 -6.96 -2.35 -12.05
C ARG A 59 -7.00 -3.44 -10.99
N THR A 60 -7.97 -4.32 -11.11
CA THR A 60 -8.13 -5.45 -10.17
C THR A 60 -8.02 -4.99 -8.71
N PRO A 61 -8.91 -4.13 -8.24
CA PRO A 61 -8.78 -3.45 -6.94
C PRO A 61 -8.86 -4.40 -5.73
N TRP A 62 -9.25 -5.67 -5.93
CA TRP A 62 -9.32 -6.72 -4.91
C TRP A 62 -9.17 -8.11 -5.53
N GLN A 63 -8.94 -9.14 -4.71
CA GLN A 63 -8.84 -10.53 -5.16
C GLN A 63 -10.15 -10.97 -5.84
N GLY A 64 -10.01 -11.59 -7.02
CA GLY A 64 -11.16 -11.98 -7.84
C GLY A 64 -11.80 -10.84 -8.66
N GLY A 65 -11.28 -9.62 -8.55
CA GLY A 65 -11.73 -8.44 -9.31
C GLY A 65 -11.13 -8.32 -10.72
N SER A 66 -10.70 -9.42 -11.33
CA SER A 66 -10.12 -9.40 -12.69
C SER A 66 -11.08 -8.76 -13.69
N GLY A 67 -10.57 -7.78 -14.46
CA GLY A 67 -11.35 -7.00 -15.40
C GLY A 67 -12.18 -5.87 -14.81
N ILE A 68 -12.08 -5.63 -13.48
CA ILE A 68 -12.66 -4.46 -12.82
C ILE A 68 -11.63 -3.34 -12.84
N GLU A 69 -12.06 -2.16 -13.28
CA GLU A 69 -11.28 -0.92 -13.19
C GLU A 69 -12.04 0.09 -12.35
N GLN A 70 -11.30 0.85 -11.55
CA GLN A 70 -11.82 2.00 -10.83
C GLN A 70 -11.08 3.26 -11.29
N HIS A 71 -11.84 4.34 -11.44
CA HIS A 71 -11.32 5.61 -11.91
C HIS A 71 -11.44 6.67 -10.82
N LEU A 72 -10.34 7.37 -10.56
CA LEU A 72 -10.31 8.57 -9.74
C LEU A 72 -9.81 9.74 -10.58
N LEU A 73 -10.71 10.67 -10.85
CA LEU A 73 -10.39 11.92 -11.51
C LEU A 73 -9.79 12.90 -10.50
N VAL A 74 -8.54 13.27 -10.71
CA VAL A 74 -7.80 14.21 -9.86
C VAL A 74 -7.75 15.56 -10.56
N LEU A 75 -8.55 16.50 -10.08
CA LEU A 75 -8.65 17.86 -10.62
C LEU A 75 -7.62 18.78 -9.99
N ARG A 76 -7.08 19.70 -10.79
CA ARG A 76 -6.24 20.79 -10.27
C ARG A 76 -7.08 21.95 -9.75
N GLU A 77 -6.47 22.82 -8.96
CA GLU A 77 -7.13 24.00 -8.41
C GLU A 77 -7.73 24.86 -9.53
N GLY A 78 -8.95 25.36 -9.32
CA GLY A 78 -9.68 26.17 -10.29
C GLY A 78 -10.40 25.41 -11.42
N ILE A 79 -10.29 24.07 -11.44
CA ILE A 79 -11.03 23.23 -12.40
C ILE A 79 -12.35 22.78 -11.79
N GLU A 80 -13.45 23.02 -12.49
CA GLU A 80 -14.76 22.56 -12.06
C GLU A 80 -14.95 21.07 -12.40
N PRO A 81 -15.55 20.29 -11.46
CA PRO A 81 -15.81 18.89 -11.72
C PRO A 81 -16.86 18.72 -12.83
N PRO A 82 -16.68 17.73 -13.73
CA PRO A 82 -17.72 17.40 -14.71
C PRO A 82 -18.97 16.83 -14.00
N ALA A 83 -20.13 17.09 -14.60
CA ALA A 83 -21.40 16.68 -13.99
C ALA A 83 -21.69 15.18 -14.08
N ASP A 84 -21.07 14.49 -15.04
CA ASP A 84 -21.40 13.13 -15.49
C ASP A 84 -20.17 12.20 -15.62
N PHE A 85 -19.13 12.43 -14.80
CA PHE A 85 -17.95 11.54 -14.79
C PHE A 85 -18.31 10.20 -14.12
N ASP A 86 -18.04 9.11 -14.84
CA ASP A 86 -18.18 7.75 -14.30
C ASP A 86 -16.93 7.38 -13.48
N GLY A 87 -16.99 7.59 -12.16
CA GLY A 87 -15.90 7.37 -11.23
C GLY A 87 -15.95 8.30 -10.03
N GLN A 88 -14.87 8.33 -9.28
CA GLN A 88 -14.70 9.25 -8.15
C GLN A 88 -13.96 10.51 -8.60
N ILE A 89 -14.24 11.63 -7.93
CA ILE A 89 -13.60 12.92 -8.23
C ILE A 89 -12.99 13.49 -6.97
N VAL A 90 -11.75 13.95 -7.06
CA VAL A 90 -11.06 14.63 -5.97
C VAL A 90 -10.34 15.88 -6.48
N LYS A 91 -10.23 16.91 -5.64
CA LYS A 91 -9.43 18.10 -5.91
C LYS A 91 -8.06 17.97 -5.23
N ALA A 92 -6.98 18.02 -6.03
CA ALA A 92 -5.61 18.01 -5.50
C ALA A 92 -5.08 19.46 -5.32
N PRO A 93 -4.25 19.68 -4.29
CA PRO A 93 -3.80 18.71 -3.31
C PRO A 93 -4.88 18.39 -2.25
N VAL A 94 -5.08 17.10 -1.95
CA VAL A 94 -5.95 16.68 -0.84
C VAL A 94 -5.40 17.20 0.49
N ARG A 95 -6.28 17.55 1.41
CA ARG A 95 -5.90 18.10 2.74
C ARG A 95 -6.20 17.14 3.88
N HIS A 96 -7.31 16.42 3.78
CA HIS A 96 -7.80 15.51 4.80
C HIS A 96 -8.05 14.14 4.19
N VAL A 97 -7.22 13.17 4.53
CA VAL A 97 -7.30 11.80 3.99
C VAL A 97 -7.53 10.82 5.12
N VAL A 98 -8.44 9.87 4.87
CA VAL A 98 -8.64 8.71 5.74
C VAL A 98 -7.96 7.49 5.12
N CYS A 99 -7.12 6.81 5.91
CA CYS A 99 -6.35 5.64 5.51
C CYS A 99 -6.90 4.38 6.18
N MET A 100 -7.46 3.44 5.41
CA MET A 100 -8.00 2.18 5.95
C MET A 100 -6.96 1.07 6.09
N SER A 101 -5.70 1.31 5.70
CA SER A 101 -4.56 0.42 5.90
C SER A 101 -3.36 1.19 6.45
N SER A 102 -2.52 0.54 7.25
CA SER A 102 -1.26 1.11 7.72
C SER A 102 -0.29 1.40 6.57
N SER A 103 -0.31 0.58 5.48
CA SER A 103 0.49 0.84 4.28
C SER A 103 0.12 2.18 3.61
N HIS A 104 -1.15 2.57 3.65
CA HIS A 104 -1.59 3.87 3.13
C HIS A 104 -0.99 5.03 3.96
N VAL A 105 -0.94 4.89 5.28
CA VAL A 105 -0.29 5.88 6.18
C VAL A 105 1.18 6.02 5.79
N ALA A 106 1.87 4.90 5.59
CA ALA A 106 3.28 4.88 5.22
C ALA A 106 3.55 5.54 3.84
N MET A 107 2.61 5.47 2.88
CA MET A 107 2.74 6.16 1.59
C MET A 107 2.82 7.69 1.77
N PHE A 108 1.93 8.26 2.60
CA PHE A 108 1.95 9.70 2.89
C PHE A 108 3.17 10.12 3.72
N ASP A 109 3.58 9.27 4.65
CA ASP A 109 4.78 9.54 5.47
C ASP A 109 6.05 9.55 4.60
N ALA A 110 6.20 8.59 3.72
CA ALA A 110 7.37 8.45 2.84
C ALA A 110 7.63 9.68 1.95
N ILE A 111 6.57 10.36 1.53
CA ILE A 111 6.67 11.59 0.71
C ILE A 111 6.60 12.88 1.57
N GLY A 112 6.64 12.76 2.91
CA GLY A 112 6.61 13.89 3.84
C GLY A 112 5.24 14.59 3.93
N GLN A 113 4.15 13.90 3.56
CA GLN A 113 2.79 14.45 3.53
C GLN A 113 1.87 13.85 4.62
N ILE A 114 2.46 13.26 5.68
CA ILE A 114 1.72 12.57 6.76
C ILE A 114 0.69 13.46 7.45
N ARG A 115 0.90 14.78 7.51
CA ARG A 115 -0.03 15.76 8.12
C ARG A 115 -1.40 15.83 7.42
N ARG A 116 -1.54 15.23 6.24
CA ARG A 116 -2.82 15.11 5.51
C ARG A 116 -3.68 13.96 6.01
N VAL A 117 -3.08 13.01 6.73
CA VAL A 117 -3.82 11.89 7.32
C VAL A 117 -4.54 12.39 8.57
N CYS A 118 -5.87 12.42 8.51
CA CYS A 118 -6.75 12.86 9.60
C CYS A 118 -7.53 11.71 10.24
N GLY A 119 -7.55 10.52 9.60
CA GLY A 119 -8.21 9.35 10.13
C GLY A 119 -7.57 8.06 9.67
N VAL A 120 -7.61 7.05 10.53
CA VAL A 120 -7.04 5.73 10.28
C VAL A 120 -7.96 4.62 10.79
N SER A 121 -7.85 3.43 10.22
CA SER A 121 -8.48 2.22 10.75
C SER A 121 -7.58 1.58 11.80
N GLY A 122 -8.13 1.32 13.01
CA GLY A 122 -7.42 0.61 14.06
C GLY A 122 -6.17 1.33 14.54
N ILE A 123 -6.32 2.54 15.03
CA ILE A 123 -5.23 3.46 15.41
C ILE A 123 -4.20 2.85 16.38
N ASP A 124 -4.60 1.88 17.22
CA ASP A 124 -3.70 1.19 18.14
C ASP A 124 -2.66 0.29 17.44
N TYR A 125 -2.93 -0.09 16.20
CA TYR A 125 -2.04 -0.90 15.37
C TYR A 125 -1.12 -0.08 14.47
N ILE A 126 -1.26 1.26 14.45
CA ILE A 126 -0.45 2.14 13.63
C ILE A 126 0.86 2.46 14.35
N SER A 127 1.99 2.20 13.70
CA SER A 127 3.34 2.44 14.24
C SER A 127 3.83 3.88 14.01
N ASN A 128 3.25 4.60 13.06
CA ASN A 128 3.67 5.93 12.66
C ASN A 128 3.70 6.91 13.83
N ALA A 129 4.83 7.59 14.02
CA ALA A 129 5.06 8.49 15.13
C ALA A 129 4.08 9.68 15.12
N TYR A 130 3.86 10.30 13.95
CA TYR A 130 2.93 11.43 13.82
C TYR A 130 1.51 11.04 14.23
N VAL A 131 1.01 9.89 13.76
CA VAL A 131 -0.33 9.40 14.14
C VAL A 131 -0.43 9.19 15.65
N ASN A 132 0.60 8.57 16.25
CA ASN A 132 0.63 8.31 17.70
C ASN A 132 0.71 9.59 18.55
N GLU A 133 1.43 10.61 18.08
CA GLU A 133 1.54 11.91 18.77
C GLU A 133 0.22 12.72 18.65
N HIS A 134 -0.49 12.62 17.51
CA HIS A 134 -1.64 13.48 17.23
C HIS A 134 -3.01 12.81 17.50
N ARG A 135 -3.02 11.54 17.90
CA ARG A 135 -4.26 10.84 18.31
C ARG A 135 -4.89 11.44 19.57
N CYS A 136 -4.06 11.92 20.52
CA CYS A 136 -4.54 12.44 21.79
C CYS A 136 -5.19 13.83 21.70
N CYS A 137 -4.77 14.66 20.75
CA CYS A 137 -5.37 15.98 20.51
C CYS A 137 -6.54 15.94 19.53
N GLY A 138 -6.86 14.78 18.95
CA GLY A 138 -7.98 14.61 18.03
C GLY A 138 -7.71 15.10 16.61
N GLU A 139 -6.45 15.34 16.25
CA GLU A 139 -6.08 15.67 14.86
C GLU A 139 -6.08 14.43 13.96
N VAL A 140 -5.78 13.25 14.51
CA VAL A 140 -5.91 11.96 13.84
C VAL A 140 -6.86 11.07 14.63
N LEU A 141 -7.93 10.61 13.98
CA LEU A 141 -9.01 9.86 14.62
C LEU A 141 -9.04 8.40 14.16
N ASP A 142 -9.42 7.52 15.07
CA ASP A 142 -9.80 6.14 14.70
C ASP A 142 -11.19 6.16 14.07
N VAL A 143 -11.31 5.67 12.84
CA VAL A 143 -12.59 5.58 12.14
C VAL A 143 -13.24 4.20 12.21
N GLY A 144 -12.60 3.24 12.90
CA GLY A 144 -13.05 1.84 12.98
C GLY A 144 -12.57 1.00 11.80
N TYR A 145 -13.13 -0.20 11.70
CA TYR A 145 -12.82 -1.17 10.63
C TYR A 145 -13.99 -1.25 9.64
N ASP A 146 -13.79 -1.86 8.48
CA ASP A 146 -14.84 -2.03 7.44
C ASP A 146 -16.14 -2.64 7.98
N THR A 147 -16.05 -3.50 9.01
CA THR A 147 -17.23 -4.15 9.62
C THR A 147 -17.99 -3.27 10.60
N ASN A 148 -17.35 -2.22 11.12
CA ASN A 148 -17.90 -1.32 12.14
C ASN A 148 -17.42 0.13 11.96
N LEU A 149 -17.38 0.60 10.72
CA LEU A 149 -16.93 1.95 10.36
C LEU A 149 -17.83 3.02 11.01
N ASN A 150 -17.22 4.03 11.61
CA ASN A 150 -17.94 5.12 12.27
C ASN A 150 -18.32 6.21 11.26
N PHE A 151 -19.47 6.04 10.62
CA PHE A 151 -19.98 6.96 9.61
C PHE A 151 -20.35 8.36 10.16
N GLU A 152 -20.74 8.46 11.44
CA GLU A 152 -21.00 9.76 12.07
C GLU A 152 -19.71 10.55 12.19
N ARG A 153 -18.63 9.89 12.59
CA ARG A 153 -17.30 10.49 12.67
C ARG A 153 -16.80 10.92 11.29
N LEU A 154 -16.95 10.06 10.28
CA LEU A 154 -16.60 10.39 8.90
C LEU A 154 -17.38 11.60 8.36
N ALA A 155 -18.68 11.65 8.64
CA ALA A 155 -19.53 12.78 8.25
C ALA A 155 -19.09 14.10 8.94
N ALA A 156 -18.66 14.01 10.21
CA ALA A 156 -18.16 15.18 10.95
C ALA A 156 -16.76 15.63 10.47
N MET A 157 -15.90 14.68 10.08
CA MET A 157 -14.55 14.96 9.58
C MET A 157 -14.55 15.55 8.17
N GLN A 158 -15.51 15.16 7.33
CA GLN A 158 -15.61 15.54 5.91
C GLN A 158 -14.27 15.39 5.17
N PRO A 159 -13.68 14.19 5.11
CA PRO A 159 -12.41 13.99 4.44
C PRO A 159 -12.55 14.23 2.93
N ASP A 160 -11.48 14.75 2.31
CA ASP A 160 -11.41 14.94 0.86
C ASP A 160 -11.40 13.61 0.11
N LEU A 161 -10.84 12.57 0.73
CA LEU A 161 -10.69 11.24 0.14
C LEU A 161 -10.52 10.18 1.22
N MET A 162 -11.06 8.99 0.94
CA MET A 162 -10.84 7.79 1.74
C MET A 162 -10.13 6.73 0.89
N LEU A 163 -8.97 6.24 1.38
CA LEU A 163 -8.25 5.13 0.77
C LEU A 163 -8.74 3.82 1.39
N LEU A 164 -9.34 2.98 0.56
CA LEU A 164 -9.87 1.67 0.94
C LEU A 164 -8.91 0.54 0.54
N TYR A 165 -9.06 -0.60 1.18
CA TYR A 165 -8.53 -1.86 0.68
C TYR A 165 -9.66 -2.90 0.66
N GLY A 166 -9.59 -3.88 -0.23
CA GLY A 166 -10.62 -4.91 -0.34
C GLY A 166 -9.99 -6.28 -0.57
N VAL A 167 -10.13 -7.19 0.39
CA VAL A 167 -9.54 -8.54 0.26
C VAL A 167 -10.42 -9.47 -0.56
N THR A 168 -11.73 -9.47 -0.31
CA THR A 168 -12.67 -10.45 -0.90
C THR A 168 -13.67 -9.83 -1.87
N GLY A 169 -13.57 -8.54 -2.15
CA GLY A 169 -14.50 -7.83 -3.01
C GLY A 169 -14.77 -6.40 -2.56
N GLU A 170 -15.65 -5.70 -3.27
CA GLU A 170 -16.14 -4.40 -2.85
C GLU A 170 -17.05 -4.55 -1.62
N ASN A 171 -16.79 -3.77 -0.59
CA ASN A 171 -17.74 -3.61 0.51
C ASN A 171 -18.82 -2.59 0.12
N THR A 172 -19.88 -3.08 -0.55
CA THR A 172 -20.97 -2.23 -1.08
C THR A 172 -21.73 -1.45 -0.01
N VAL A 173 -21.73 -1.92 1.24
CA VAL A 173 -22.33 -1.20 2.36
C VAL A 173 -21.50 0.05 2.68
N VAL A 174 -20.19 -0.10 2.75
CA VAL A 174 -19.28 1.02 2.99
C VAL A 174 -19.30 1.99 1.82
N THR A 175 -19.09 1.52 0.59
CA THR A 175 -19.05 2.41 -0.59
C THR A 175 -20.38 3.09 -0.87
N GLY A 176 -21.50 2.42 -0.64
CA GLY A 176 -22.83 3.01 -0.71
C GLY A 176 -23.00 4.16 0.28
N LYS A 177 -22.56 3.95 1.53
CA LYS A 177 -22.66 4.99 2.56
C LYS A 177 -21.71 6.16 2.32
N LEU A 178 -20.51 5.91 1.80
CA LEU A 178 -19.59 6.99 1.41
C LEU A 178 -20.17 7.86 0.28
N ARG A 179 -20.84 7.24 -0.72
CA ARG A 179 -21.55 7.98 -1.78
C ARG A 179 -22.68 8.85 -1.20
N GLU A 180 -23.49 8.33 -0.25
CA GLU A 180 -24.51 9.11 0.44
C GLU A 180 -23.94 10.31 1.19
N LEU A 181 -22.76 10.16 1.80
CA LEU A 181 -22.08 11.22 2.53
C LEU A 181 -21.29 12.18 1.62
N GLY A 182 -21.19 11.88 0.32
CA GLY A 182 -20.40 12.67 -0.62
C GLY A 182 -18.89 12.58 -0.38
N ILE A 183 -18.41 11.49 0.23
CA ILE A 183 -16.98 11.25 0.50
C ILE A 183 -16.39 10.43 -0.65
N PRO A 184 -15.48 11.00 -1.45
CA PRO A 184 -14.78 10.25 -2.50
C PRO A 184 -13.91 9.14 -1.90
N TYR A 185 -13.75 8.05 -2.65
CA TYR A 185 -12.92 6.93 -2.23
C TYR A 185 -12.23 6.27 -3.42
N ILE A 186 -11.13 5.58 -3.14
CA ILE A 186 -10.45 4.69 -4.08
C ILE A 186 -9.89 3.48 -3.34
N TYR A 187 -9.93 2.32 -3.98
CA TYR A 187 -9.23 1.15 -3.48
C TYR A 187 -7.75 1.21 -3.86
N VAL A 188 -6.90 0.86 -2.91
CA VAL A 188 -5.45 0.75 -3.10
C VAL A 188 -5.09 -0.73 -3.10
N GLY A 189 -4.57 -1.19 -4.22
CA GLY A 189 -4.29 -2.62 -4.47
C GLY A 189 -2.85 -3.03 -4.15
N ASP A 190 -2.12 -2.28 -3.33
CA ASP A 190 -0.70 -2.54 -3.01
C ASP A 190 -0.45 -3.96 -2.48
N TYR A 191 -1.40 -4.53 -1.75
CA TYR A 191 -1.29 -5.88 -1.20
C TYR A 191 -1.36 -6.98 -2.28
N MET A 192 -1.91 -6.68 -3.46
CA MET A 192 -2.02 -7.60 -4.60
C MET A 192 -0.73 -7.71 -5.41
N GLU A 193 0.18 -6.74 -5.28
CA GLU A 193 1.41 -6.72 -6.06
C GLU A 193 2.33 -7.88 -5.71
N GLU A 194 2.81 -8.59 -6.73
CA GLU A 194 3.77 -9.68 -6.59
C GLU A 194 5.20 -9.18 -6.38
N SER A 195 5.48 -7.94 -6.79
CA SER A 195 6.79 -7.33 -6.65
C SER A 195 6.90 -6.50 -5.35
N PRO A 196 7.98 -6.67 -4.55
CA PRO A 196 8.22 -5.79 -3.40
C PRO A 196 8.32 -4.32 -3.79
N LEU A 197 8.96 -4.01 -4.92
CA LEU A 197 9.03 -2.66 -5.46
C LEU A 197 7.68 -2.20 -6.01
N GLY A 198 6.87 -3.12 -6.60
CA GLY A 198 5.51 -2.80 -7.04
C GLY A 198 4.62 -2.33 -5.89
N LYS A 199 4.70 -2.99 -4.73
CA LYS A 199 4.00 -2.54 -3.51
C LYS A 199 4.40 -1.12 -3.12
N ALA A 200 5.70 -0.84 -3.07
CA ALA A 200 6.22 0.46 -2.70
C ALA A 200 5.87 1.56 -3.72
N GLU A 201 5.76 1.21 -4.99
CA GLU A 201 5.48 2.14 -6.08
C GLU A 201 4.08 2.79 -5.99
N TRP A 202 3.15 2.19 -5.24
CA TRP A 202 1.85 2.78 -4.95
C TRP A 202 1.93 4.12 -4.21
N LEU A 203 3.08 4.46 -3.59
CA LEU A 203 3.31 5.80 -3.05
C LEU A 203 3.14 6.91 -4.10
N MET A 204 3.28 6.58 -5.40
CA MET A 204 3.06 7.52 -6.50
C MET A 204 1.59 7.96 -6.60
N VAL A 205 0.64 7.12 -6.19
CA VAL A 205 -0.77 7.51 -6.09
C VAL A 205 -0.93 8.58 -4.99
N ALA A 206 -0.33 8.38 -3.81
CA ALA A 206 -0.34 9.39 -2.75
C ALA A 206 0.34 10.70 -3.19
N ALA A 207 1.45 10.61 -3.94
CA ALA A 207 2.15 11.78 -4.47
C ALA A 207 1.29 12.55 -5.50
N GLU A 208 0.54 11.85 -6.34
CA GLU A 208 -0.41 12.46 -7.28
C GLU A 208 -1.53 13.21 -6.54
N LEU A 209 -2.13 12.58 -5.53
CA LEU A 209 -3.15 13.17 -4.67
C LEU A 209 -2.67 14.42 -3.93
N CYS A 210 -1.40 14.45 -3.59
CA CYS A 210 -0.76 15.60 -2.94
C CYS A 210 -0.24 16.67 -3.92
N ASN A 211 -0.39 16.45 -5.23
CA ASN A 211 0.20 17.28 -6.28
C ASN A 211 1.74 17.40 -6.14
N ASP A 212 2.40 16.32 -5.71
CA ASP A 212 3.83 16.26 -5.37
C ASP A 212 4.55 15.06 -6.03
N ARG A 213 4.25 14.82 -7.32
CA ARG A 213 4.83 13.71 -8.11
C ARG A 213 6.35 13.72 -8.14
N GLY A 214 6.96 14.91 -8.14
CA GLY A 214 8.42 15.04 -8.12
C GLY A 214 9.03 14.40 -6.87
N ARG A 215 8.44 14.68 -5.71
CA ARG A 215 8.85 14.07 -4.44
C ARG A 215 8.60 12.56 -4.44
N GLY A 216 7.44 12.13 -4.96
CA GLY A 216 7.13 10.71 -5.11
C GLY A 216 8.18 9.98 -5.94
N ALA A 217 8.51 10.51 -7.12
CA ALA A 217 9.49 9.92 -8.02
C ALA A 217 10.92 9.88 -7.40
N GLU A 218 11.35 10.95 -6.73
CA GLU A 218 12.62 11.00 -6.01
C GLU A 218 12.67 9.93 -4.91
N THR A 219 11.61 9.87 -4.09
CA THR A 219 11.52 8.92 -2.97
C THR A 219 11.53 7.49 -3.46
N PHE A 220 10.68 7.15 -4.42
CA PHE A 220 10.60 5.79 -4.98
C PHE A 220 11.88 5.40 -5.71
N GLY A 221 12.44 6.31 -6.52
CA GLY A 221 13.71 6.09 -7.23
C GLY A 221 14.84 5.73 -6.28
N GLY A 222 14.99 6.46 -5.17
CA GLY A 222 15.99 6.14 -4.14
C GLY A 222 15.76 4.79 -3.44
N ILE A 223 14.50 4.38 -3.24
CA ILE A 223 14.15 3.06 -2.70
C ILE A 223 14.56 1.96 -3.70
N ALA A 224 14.17 2.11 -4.96
CA ALA A 224 14.46 1.14 -6.02
C ALA A 224 15.97 0.98 -6.25
N GLU A 225 16.73 2.08 -6.22
CA GLU A 225 18.19 2.06 -6.34
C GLU A 225 18.85 1.27 -5.19
N ARG A 226 18.47 1.55 -3.94
CA ARG A 226 19.00 0.82 -2.78
C ARG A 226 18.64 -0.65 -2.80
N TYR A 227 17.38 -0.97 -3.17
CA TYR A 227 16.93 -2.35 -3.33
C TYR A 227 17.77 -3.08 -4.37
N GLY A 228 17.98 -2.49 -5.55
CA GLY A 228 18.80 -3.05 -6.64
C GLY A 228 20.25 -3.26 -6.24
N ALA A 229 20.84 -2.31 -5.49
CA ALA A 229 22.20 -2.43 -4.99
C ALA A 229 22.36 -3.61 -4.03
N ILE A 230 21.44 -3.80 -3.08
CA ILE A 230 21.44 -4.93 -2.15
C ILE A 230 21.28 -6.25 -2.91
N LYS A 231 20.31 -6.35 -3.80
CA LYS A 231 20.07 -7.53 -4.63
C LYS A 231 21.31 -7.93 -5.44
N THR A 232 21.98 -6.94 -6.04
CA THR A 232 23.24 -7.17 -6.80
C THR A 232 24.36 -7.66 -5.90
N ALA A 233 24.53 -7.08 -4.71
CA ALA A 233 25.54 -7.50 -3.75
C ALA A 233 25.30 -8.94 -3.26
N VAL A 234 24.06 -9.31 -2.98
CA VAL A 234 23.67 -10.69 -2.61
C VAL A 234 24.00 -11.66 -3.74
N ALA A 235 23.64 -11.34 -4.99
CA ALA A 235 23.91 -12.20 -6.14
C ALA A 235 25.41 -12.43 -6.35
N GLY A 236 26.24 -11.41 -6.07
CA GLY A 236 27.71 -11.50 -6.17
C GLY A 236 28.39 -12.30 -5.05
N SER A 237 27.68 -12.51 -3.92
CA SER A 237 28.19 -13.21 -2.73
C SER A 237 27.40 -14.47 -2.37
N ALA A 238 26.47 -14.90 -3.23
CA ALA A 238 25.56 -16.00 -2.94
C ALA A 238 26.33 -17.31 -2.65
N PRO A 239 25.98 -18.04 -1.58
CA PRO A 239 26.57 -19.34 -1.28
C PRO A 239 26.17 -20.37 -2.37
N ALA A 240 26.98 -21.39 -2.52
CA ALA A 240 26.73 -22.49 -3.48
C ALA A 240 25.43 -23.24 -3.16
N VAL A 241 24.98 -23.24 -1.91
CA VAL A 241 23.72 -23.82 -1.43
C VAL A 241 22.95 -22.70 -0.76
N ARG A 242 21.76 -22.39 -1.28
CA ARG A 242 20.88 -21.39 -0.72
C ARG A 242 20.17 -21.93 0.53
N PRO A 243 20.08 -21.15 1.63
CA PRO A 243 19.32 -21.57 2.80
C PRO A 243 17.84 -21.71 2.47
N LYS A 244 17.25 -22.81 2.93
CA LYS A 244 15.81 -23.09 2.76
C LYS A 244 15.01 -22.39 3.82
N VAL A 245 13.94 -21.71 3.41
CA VAL A 245 13.13 -20.84 4.26
C VAL A 245 11.71 -21.36 4.36
N MET A 246 11.24 -21.57 5.60
CA MET A 246 9.84 -21.78 5.95
C MET A 246 9.19 -20.47 6.39
N LEU A 247 7.94 -20.24 5.99
CA LEU A 247 7.19 -19.02 6.29
C LEU A 247 5.93 -19.28 7.10
N ASN A 248 5.59 -18.30 7.96
CA ASN A 248 4.35 -18.23 8.75
C ASN A 248 4.26 -19.34 9.80
N THR A 249 3.09 -19.51 10.40
CA THR A 249 2.73 -20.56 11.35
C THR A 249 1.42 -21.22 10.94
N PRO A 250 1.15 -22.45 11.34
CA PRO A 250 -0.14 -23.06 11.10
C PRO A 250 -1.25 -22.31 11.84
N TYR A 251 -2.42 -22.27 11.23
CA TYR A 251 -3.65 -21.85 11.86
C TYR A 251 -4.51 -23.10 12.10
N ARG A 252 -4.68 -23.47 13.37
CA ARG A 252 -5.29 -24.75 13.77
C ARG A 252 -4.53 -25.93 13.14
N ASP A 253 -5.20 -26.78 12.39
CA ASP A 253 -4.63 -27.98 11.75
C ASP A 253 -4.22 -27.76 10.28
N THR A 254 -4.11 -26.50 9.87
CA THR A 254 -3.83 -26.13 8.48
C THR A 254 -2.70 -25.12 8.41
N TRP A 255 -1.77 -25.30 7.47
CA TRP A 255 -0.76 -24.30 7.14
C TRP A 255 -1.05 -23.69 5.77
N PHE A 256 -1.17 -22.38 5.73
CA PHE A 256 -1.41 -21.66 4.49
C PHE A 256 -0.08 -21.28 3.83
N MET A 257 0.27 -21.97 2.75
CA MET A 257 1.50 -21.74 2.00
C MET A 257 1.28 -20.62 0.98
N PRO A 258 2.03 -19.51 1.08
CA PRO A 258 1.97 -18.42 0.09
C PRO A 258 2.25 -18.90 -1.32
N SER A 259 1.77 -18.13 -2.30
CA SER A 259 2.15 -18.32 -3.71
C SER A 259 3.66 -18.14 -3.89
N SER A 260 4.25 -18.97 -4.75
CA SER A 260 5.65 -18.83 -5.16
C SER A 260 5.94 -17.49 -5.87
N ARG A 261 4.90 -16.82 -6.38
CA ARG A 261 4.98 -15.50 -7.02
C ARG A 261 4.82 -14.34 -6.06
N SER A 262 4.46 -14.60 -4.78
CA SER A 262 4.20 -13.53 -3.83
C SER A 262 5.43 -12.66 -3.55
N PHE A 263 5.20 -11.39 -3.20
CA PHE A 263 6.26 -10.43 -2.89
C PHE A 263 7.24 -10.94 -1.81
N MET A 264 6.73 -11.72 -0.85
CA MET A 264 7.57 -12.24 0.24
C MET A 264 8.54 -13.31 -0.26
N ILE A 265 8.10 -14.16 -1.19
CA ILE A 265 8.98 -15.18 -1.79
C ILE A 265 10.04 -14.49 -2.65
N ARG A 266 9.68 -13.46 -3.42
CA ARG A 266 10.66 -12.67 -4.18
C ARG A 266 11.69 -12.00 -3.29
N LEU A 267 11.29 -11.48 -2.11
CA LEU A 267 12.24 -10.93 -1.12
C LEU A 267 13.21 -12.00 -0.61
N ILE A 268 12.73 -13.21 -0.34
CA ILE A 268 13.58 -14.34 0.10
C ILE A 268 14.57 -14.71 -1.00
N GLU A 269 14.10 -14.82 -2.25
CA GLU A 269 14.95 -15.17 -3.39
C GLU A 269 15.99 -14.08 -3.69
N ASP A 270 15.59 -12.80 -3.66
CA ASP A 270 16.46 -11.65 -3.84
C ASP A 270 17.48 -11.50 -2.69
N ALA A 271 17.14 -12.01 -1.50
CA ALA A 271 18.06 -12.12 -0.36
C ALA A 271 18.96 -13.38 -0.37
N GLY A 272 18.87 -14.20 -1.41
CA GLY A 272 19.71 -15.38 -1.60
C GLY A 272 19.17 -16.66 -0.96
N GLY A 273 17.94 -16.67 -0.47
CA GLY A 273 17.25 -17.85 0.07
C GLY A 273 16.49 -18.67 -0.98
N GLU A 274 15.91 -19.77 -0.54
CA GLU A 274 15.03 -20.65 -1.30
C GLU A 274 13.78 -20.96 -0.47
N TYR A 275 12.60 -20.71 -1.01
CA TYR A 275 11.36 -21.06 -0.33
C TYR A 275 11.10 -22.57 -0.40
N VAL A 276 10.72 -23.19 0.72
CA VAL A 276 10.54 -24.65 0.81
C VAL A 276 9.35 -25.19 0.02
N TYR A 277 8.37 -24.35 -0.31
CA TYR A 277 7.13 -24.76 -0.99
C TYR A 277 6.97 -24.10 -2.36
N THR A 278 7.23 -24.84 -3.42
CA THR A 278 7.21 -24.32 -4.80
C THR A 278 6.03 -24.79 -5.65
N LYS A 279 5.09 -25.54 -5.05
CA LYS A 279 3.96 -26.14 -5.77
C LYS A 279 2.79 -25.17 -6.01
N ASN A 280 2.78 -24.00 -5.38
CA ASN A 280 1.71 -23.01 -5.49
C ASN A 280 2.14 -21.84 -6.39
N ASP A 281 1.62 -21.82 -7.61
CA ASP A 281 1.76 -20.75 -8.59
C ASP A 281 0.50 -19.90 -8.79
N SER A 282 -0.53 -20.12 -7.95
CA SER A 282 -1.78 -19.36 -7.97
C SER A 282 -1.62 -17.96 -7.36
N ASP A 283 -2.65 -17.13 -7.41
CA ASP A 283 -2.65 -15.78 -6.82
C ASP A 283 -2.92 -15.76 -5.30
N THR A 284 -3.25 -16.94 -4.74
CA THR A 284 -3.65 -17.08 -3.33
C THR A 284 -2.79 -18.10 -2.61
N SER A 285 -2.82 -18.07 -1.27
CA SER A 285 -2.24 -19.12 -0.45
C SER A 285 -3.04 -20.41 -0.59
N VAL A 286 -2.36 -21.55 -0.58
CA VAL A 286 -2.98 -22.88 -0.56
C VAL A 286 -2.82 -23.52 0.80
N ALA A 287 -3.85 -24.28 1.20
CA ALA A 287 -3.84 -25.02 2.46
C ALA A 287 -3.09 -26.34 2.29
N VAL A 288 -2.15 -26.61 3.19
CA VAL A 288 -1.52 -27.95 3.36
C VAL A 288 -1.80 -28.46 4.77
N ASP A 289 -1.82 -29.78 4.90
CA ASP A 289 -1.98 -30.39 6.22
C ASP A 289 -0.69 -30.31 7.06
N LEU A 290 -0.78 -30.60 8.36
CA LEU A 290 0.36 -30.51 9.25
C LEU A 290 1.44 -31.57 9.01
N GLU A 291 1.15 -32.67 8.32
CA GLU A 291 2.14 -33.71 7.99
C GLU A 291 3.01 -33.25 6.84
N GLU A 292 2.43 -32.73 5.75
CA GLU A 292 3.17 -32.11 4.66
C GLU A 292 3.97 -30.90 5.16
N ALA A 293 3.33 -30.04 5.96
CA ALA A 293 3.99 -28.86 6.57
C ALA A 293 5.19 -29.24 7.44
N TYR A 294 5.09 -30.34 8.21
CA TYR A 294 6.19 -30.83 9.03
C TYR A 294 7.37 -31.32 8.18
N LEU A 295 7.10 -32.02 7.07
CA LEU A 295 8.16 -32.47 6.14
C LEU A 295 8.88 -31.26 5.52
N LEU A 296 8.14 -30.25 5.09
CA LEU A 296 8.69 -29.01 4.55
C LEU A 296 9.54 -28.29 5.61
N ALA A 297 9.01 -28.08 6.81
CA ALA A 297 9.70 -27.43 7.91
C ALA A 297 10.95 -28.20 8.39
N SER A 298 10.94 -29.53 8.26
CA SER A 298 12.10 -30.39 8.58
C SER A 298 13.23 -30.24 7.57
N SER A 299 12.96 -29.70 6.39
CA SER A 299 13.98 -29.38 5.37
C SER A 299 14.45 -27.92 5.43
N ALA A 300 13.82 -27.07 6.24
CA ALA A 300 14.10 -25.65 6.33
C ALA A 300 15.27 -25.35 7.25
N ASP A 301 16.17 -24.49 6.80
CA ASP A 301 17.27 -23.95 7.59
C ASP A 301 16.84 -22.76 8.44
N VAL A 302 15.90 -21.95 7.93
CA VAL A 302 15.42 -20.72 8.55
C VAL A 302 13.89 -20.72 8.60
N TRP A 303 13.31 -20.25 9.69
CA TRP A 303 11.87 -20.05 9.83
C TRP A 303 11.56 -18.58 10.06
N LEU A 304 10.73 -17.97 9.19
CA LEU A 304 10.38 -16.55 9.21
C LEU A 304 8.90 -16.32 9.49
N ASN A 305 8.58 -15.13 10.03
CA ASN A 305 7.21 -14.62 10.22
C ASN A 305 6.34 -15.54 11.08
N VAL A 306 6.81 -15.85 12.27
CA VAL A 306 6.18 -16.83 13.17
C VAL A 306 5.01 -16.25 13.97
N GLY A 307 4.19 -15.40 13.36
CA GLY A 307 2.95 -14.89 13.91
C GLY A 307 3.15 -14.00 15.15
N PRO A 308 2.34 -14.17 16.22
CA PRO A 308 2.43 -13.31 17.40
C PRO A 308 3.58 -13.66 18.34
N CYS A 309 4.36 -14.72 18.05
CA CYS A 309 5.38 -15.22 18.97
C CYS A 309 6.55 -14.23 19.11
N ASN A 310 6.95 -14.00 20.37
CA ASN A 310 8.08 -13.13 20.72
C ASN A 310 9.30 -13.91 21.17
N THR A 311 9.13 -15.18 21.58
CA THR A 311 10.20 -16.08 22.05
C THR A 311 10.07 -17.47 21.43
N LEU A 312 11.16 -18.24 21.42
CA LEU A 312 11.13 -19.65 21.02
C LEU A 312 10.23 -20.50 21.96
N ALA A 313 10.20 -20.15 23.24
CA ALA A 313 9.36 -20.85 24.22
C ALA A 313 7.87 -20.68 23.89
N GLU A 314 7.42 -19.47 23.53
CA GLU A 314 6.06 -19.21 23.06
C GLU A 314 5.75 -20.01 21.79
N LEU A 315 6.64 -19.97 20.79
CA LEU A 315 6.48 -20.68 19.53
C LEU A 315 6.36 -22.20 19.73
N THR A 316 7.25 -22.79 20.53
CA THR A 316 7.26 -24.24 20.77
C THR A 316 6.10 -24.68 21.66
N THR A 317 5.58 -23.82 22.52
CA THR A 317 4.37 -24.07 23.31
C THR A 317 3.12 -24.05 22.41
N GLN A 318 3.01 -23.09 21.50
CA GLN A 318 1.87 -22.99 20.57
C GLN A 318 1.91 -24.07 19.49
N HIS A 319 3.11 -24.48 19.05
CA HIS A 319 3.33 -25.42 17.96
C HIS A 319 4.30 -26.54 18.35
N PRO A 320 3.96 -27.40 19.33
CA PRO A 320 4.90 -28.38 19.92
C PRO A 320 5.42 -29.41 18.90
N LYS A 321 4.64 -29.74 17.86
CA LYS A 321 5.07 -30.63 16.79
C LYS A 321 6.33 -30.15 16.06
N PHE A 322 6.53 -28.84 16.01
CA PHE A 322 7.63 -28.19 15.28
C PHE A 322 8.84 -27.85 16.17
N ALA A 323 8.78 -28.15 17.49
CA ALA A 323 9.87 -27.85 18.42
C ALA A 323 11.22 -28.52 18.04
N GLY A 324 11.15 -29.65 17.34
CA GLY A 324 12.32 -30.45 16.96
C GLY A 324 12.90 -30.17 15.57
N ILE A 325 12.35 -29.25 14.79
CA ILE A 325 12.84 -28.97 13.42
C ILE A 325 14.20 -28.24 13.44
N PRO A 326 15.00 -28.36 12.37
CA PRO A 326 16.35 -27.79 12.32
C PRO A 326 16.39 -26.29 12.63
N ALA A 327 15.52 -25.49 12.05
CA ALA A 327 15.45 -24.05 12.29
C ALA A 327 15.32 -23.69 13.78
N VAL A 328 14.46 -24.42 14.53
CA VAL A 328 14.27 -24.20 15.97
C VAL A 328 15.49 -24.64 16.77
N ARG A 329 16.03 -25.86 16.50
CA ARG A 329 17.21 -26.37 17.18
C ARG A 329 18.45 -25.50 17.00
N ASN A 330 18.60 -24.92 15.80
CA ASN A 330 19.72 -24.06 15.45
C ASN A 330 19.47 -22.58 15.79
N ARG A 331 18.33 -22.25 16.40
CA ARG A 331 17.91 -20.87 16.71
C ARG A 331 17.87 -19.94 15.49
N MET A 332 17.52 -20.49 14.34
CA MET A 332 17.35 -19.75 13.08
C MET A 332 15.86 -19.45 12.85
N VAL A 333 15.25 -18.88 13.85
CA VAL A 333 13.84 -18.43 13.82
C VAL A 333 13.79 -16.92 14.00
N PHE A 334 13.18 -16.23 13.03
CA PHE A 334 13.10 -14.77 13.03
C PHE A 334 11.65 -14.32 12.82
N ASN A 335 11.27 -13.26 13.52
CA ASN A 335 9.94 -12.69 13.37
C ASN A 335 10.01 -11.23 12.97
N ASN A 336 9.05 -10.81 12.15
CA ASN A 336 8.93 -9.47 11.58
C ASN A 336 8.23 -8.45 12.53
N ASN A 337 8.34 -8.67 13.83
CA ASN A 337 7.70 -7.88 14.87
C ASN A 337 8.69 -7.16 15.80
N ARG A 338 9.91 -6.86 15.31
CA ARG A 338 10.90 -6.09 16.08
C ARG A 338 10.36 -4.70 16.45
N ARG A 339 9.66 -4.06 15.53
CA ARG A 339 9.01 -2.76 15.67
C ARG A 339 7.52 -2.97 15.74
N GLN A 340 7.02 -3.15 16.96
CA GLN A 340 5.62 -3.51 17.20
C GLN A 340 4.98 -2.53 18.18
N THR A 341 3.72 -2.14 17.91
CA THR A 341 2.91 -1.38 18.87
C THR A 341 2.51 -2.28 20.07
N PRO A 342 2.11 -1.70 21.20
CA PRO A 342 1.58 -2.47 22.32
C PRO A 342 0.36 -3.34 21.96
N ALA A 343 -0.43 -2.94 20.97
CA ALA A 343 -1.58 -3.69 20.47
C ALA A 343 -1.21 -4.82 19.49
N GLY A 344 0.05 -4.91 19.07
CA GLY A 344 0.53 -5.95 18.17
C GLY A 344 0.66 -5.53 16.70
N GLY A 345 0.43 -4.25 16.36
CA GLY A 345 0.68 -3.73 15.01
C GLY A 345 2.18 -3.76 14.70
N SER A 346 2.57 -4.35 13.58
CA SER A 346 3.98 -4.42 13.18
C SER A 346 4.29 -3.42 12.07
N ASP A 347 5.34 -2.62 12.28
CA ASP A 347 5.86 -1.64 11.32
C ASP A 347 6.35 -2.30 10.01
N PHE A 348 6.60 -3.61 10.03
CA PHE A 348 6.84 -4.38 8.81
C PHE A 348 5.68 -4.28 7.81
N TRP A 349 4.44 -4.28 8.29
CA TRP A 349 3.23 -4.15 7.47
C TRP A 349 2.82 -2.70 7.21
N GLU A 350 3.54 -1.75 7.77
CA GLU A 350 3.36 -0.31 7.58
C GLU A 350 4.52 0.26 6.76
N SER A 351 5.57 0.77 7.40
CA SER A 351 6.72 1.34 6.69
C SER A 351 7.49 0.30 5.88
N GLY A 352 7.50 -0.98 6.28
CA GLY A 352 8.16 -2.07 5.55
C GLY A 352 7.57 -2.33 4.16
N VAL A 353 6.29 -2.01 3.92
CA VAL A 353 5.67 -2.08 2.60
C VAL A 353 6.30 -1.06 1.64
N ILE A 354 6.61 0.12 2.14
CA ILE A 354 7.21 1.21 1.35
C ILE A 354 8.74 1.12 1.34
N ARG A 355 9.34 0.41 2.29
CA ARG A 355 10.78 0.24 2.43
C ARG A 355 11.23 -1.20 2.21
N PRO A 356 10.91 -1.82 1.05
CA PRO A 356 11.38 -3.16 0.73
C PRO A 356 12.91 -3.26 0.66
N ASP A 357 13.61 -2.14 0.46
CA ASP A 357 15.07 -2.05 0.56
C ASP A 357 15.58 -2.43 1.97
N LEU A 358 14.92 -1.96 3.03
CA LEU A 358 15.28 -2.33 4.40
C LEU A 358 14.88 -3.77 4.75
N VAL A 359 13.73 -4.23 4.24
CA VAL A 359 13.32 -5.64 4.41
C VAL A 359 14.31 -6.58 3.73
N LEU A 360 14.71 -6.26 2.48
CA LEU A 360 15.70 -7.05 1.74
C LEU A 360 17.05 -7.06 2.45
N ARG A 361 17.47 -5.93 3.01
CA ARG A 361 18.69 -5.84 3.81
C ARG A 361 18.63 -6.79 5.01
N ASP A 362 17.54 -6.76 5.79
CA ASP A 362 17.38 -7.65 6.94
C ASP A 362 17.45 -9.12 6.52
N LEU A 363 16.72 -9.50 5.47
CA LEU A 363 16.72 -10.86 4.96
C LEU A 363 18.12 -11.27 4.43
N SER A 364 18.84 -10.37 3.78
CA SER A 364 20.20 -10.64 3.31
C SER A 364 21.19 -10.91 4.46
N LEU A 365 21.02 -10.25 5.60
CA LEU A 365 21.81 -10.51 6.81
C LEU A 365 21.41 -11.87 7.42
N ILE A 366 20.12 -12.17 7.52
CA ILE A 366 19.59 -13.42 8.07
C ILE A 366 20.05 -14.63 7.24
N LEU A 367 19.99 -14.52 5.90
CA LEU A 367 20.25 -15.63 4.98
C LEU A 367 21.73 -15.69 4.52
N GLY A 368 22.51 -14.65 4.81
CA GLY A 368 23.92 -14.56 4.40
C GLY A 368 24.89 -15.43 5.21
N GLY A 369 24.39 -16.29 6.10
CA GLY A 369 25.19 -17.27 6.84
C GLY A 369 26.05 -16.72 7.97
N LYS A 370 26.01 -15.40 8.23
CA LYS A 370 26.58 -14.80 9.45
C LYS A 370 25.43 -14.50 10.41
N PRO A 371 25.60 -14.82 11.70
CA PRO A 371 24.56 -14.41 12.67
C PRO A 371 24.41 -12.89 12.63
N ALA A 372 23.21 -12.39 12.29
CA ALA A 372 22.91 -10.99 12.42
C ALA A 372 23.02 -10.61 13.92
N GLU A 373 23.82 -9.58 14.22
CA GLU A 373 23.95 -9.08 15.59
C GLU A 373 22.64 -8.41 16.05
N GLU A 374 22.41 -8.44 17.36
CA GLU A 374 21.28 -7.73 17.95
C GLU A 374 21.45 -6.22 17.67
N GLY A 375 20.48 -5.62 16.97
CA GLY A 375 20.53 -4.21 16.58
C GLY A 375 20.79 -3.96 15.09
N GLU A 376 21.33 -4.90 14.35
CA GLU A 376 21.56 -4.74 12.91
C GLU A 376 20.27 -4.81 12.07
N LEU A 377 19.29 -5.62 12.51
CA LEU A 377 18.02 -5.81 11.82
C LEU A 377 17.05 -4.64 12.11
N HIS A 378 16.32 -4.23 11.11
CA HIS A 378 15.34 -3.13 11.21
C HIS A 378 13.95 -3.61 11.58
N TYR A 379 13.40 -4.56 10.83
CA TYR A 379 12.06 -5.10 11.04
C TYR A 379 12.04 -6.46 11.72
N TYR A 380 13.10 -7.24 11.54
CA TYR A 380 13.19 -8.59 12.08
C TYR A 380 13.90 -8.63 13.43
N LYS A 381 13.54 -9.60 14.24
CA LYS A 381 14.30 -10.02 15.41
C LYS A 381 14.42 -11.53 15.44
N ARG A 382 15.53 -12.04 15.97
CA ARG A 382 15.68 -13.46 16.26
C ARG A 382 14.90 -13.80 17.51
N LEU A 383 14.21 -14.94 17.51
CA LEU A 383 13.54 -15.46 18.71
C LEU A 383 14.58 -16.19 19.59
N GLU A 384 14.58 -15.86 20.87
CA GLU A 384 15.39 -16.47 21.89
C GLU A 384 14.57 -17.31 22.89
#